data_2e624ac9489511abb8c6f697e4f8a403
#
_entry.id   2e624ac9489511abb8c6f697e4f8a403
#
_cell.length_a   1.000
_cell.length_b   1.000
_cell.length_c   1.000
_cell.angle_alpha   90.00
_cell.angle_beta   90.00
_cell.angle_gamma   90.00
#
_symmetry.space_group_name_H-M   'P 1'
#
loop_
_entity.id
_entity.type
_entity.pdbx_description
1 polymer ?
#
loop_
_entity_poly.entity_id
_entity_poly.type
_entity_poly.pdbx_seq_one_letter_code
_entity_poly.pdbx_strand_id
1 'polypeptide(L)'
;FQAEDGIRDSVASRGLGDVYKRQTGISPKRIVVYNLWRRFDKDGVDTPFAVCDKRSVSDKELIPTDLFNYLPDQPNALTVEICQSSHSDSHKWYFYPEMNRDEVLMFKTYDSEEKPFIPTLHSAFDHPDTPEGVSPRESIEVRAVCFFD
;
A
#
# COMPACT_ATOMS: atom_id res chain seq x y z
N PHE A 1 0.56 -14.03 6.56
CA PHE A 1 0.86 -12.61 6.55
C PHE A 1 0.94 -12.17 5.08
N GLN A 2 -0.02 -11.43 4.58
CA GLN A 2 -0.01 -10.92 3.22
C GLN A 2 0.30 -9.44 3.29
N ALA A 3 1.43 -9.02 2.71
CA ALA A 3 1.73 -7.62 2.52
C ALA A 3 1.28 -7.23 1.11
N GLU A 4 0.38 -6.29 1.02
CA GLU A 4 -0.14 -5.80 -0.25
C GLU A 4 0.42 -4.42 -0.56
N ASP A 5 0.68 -4.20 -1.81
CA ASP A 5 0.91 -2.96 -2.55
C ASP A 5 2.35 -2.57 -2.91
N GLY A 6 2.61 -2.73 -4.18
CA GLY A 6 3.66 -2.02 -4.92
C GLY A 6 3.28 -1.96 -6.39
N ILE A 7 3.04 -0.77 -6.89
CA ILE A 7 3.01 -0.58 -8.34
C ILE A 7 4.45 -0.61 -8.81
N ARG A 8 4.88 -1.71 -9.43
CA ARG A 8 6.17 -1.74 -10.12
C ARG A 8 6.14 -0.82 -11.35
N ASP A 9 7.31 -0.61 -11.96
CA ASP A 9 7.45 0.03 -13.29
C ASP A 9 6.74 -0.84 -14.34
N SER A 10 5.46 -1.03 -14.12
CA SER A 10 4.52 -1.90 -14.79
C SER A 10 3.76 -1.12 -15.85
N VAL A 11 3.05 -1.85 -16.66
CA VAL A 11 2.08 -1.28 -17.62
C VAL A 11 1.12 -0.30 -16.96
N ALA A 12 0.77 -0.51 -15.70
CA ALA A 12 -0.12 0.38 -14.94
C ALA A 12 0.51 1.74 -14.66
N SER A 13 1.79 1.81 -14.26
CA SER A 13 2.46 3.09 -14.00
C SER A 13 2.69 3.90 -15.29
N ARG A 14 2.98 3.23 -16.42
CA ARG A 14 3.02 3.86 -17.75
C ARG A 14 1.65 4.39 -18.13
N GLY A 15 0.59 3.63 -17.87
CA GLY A 15 -0.79 4.05 -18.10
C GLY A 15 -1.17 5.32 -17.35
N LEU A 16 -0.74 5.49 -16.11
CA LEU A 16 -0.97 6.71 -15.31
C LEU A 16 -0.32 7.94 -15.95
N GLY A 17 0.93 7.82 -16.39
CA GLY A 17 1.63 8.90 -17.10
C GLY A 17 0.95 9.29 -18.40
N ASP A 18 0.46 8.32 -19.17
CA ASP A 18 -0.25 8.55 -20.43
C ASP A 18 -1.63 9.21 -20.20
N VAL A 19 -2.33 8.84 -19.14
CA VAL A 19 -3.60 9.50 -18.73
C VAL A 19 -3.33 10.95 -18.37
N TYR A 20 -2.34 11.22 -17.54
CA TYR A 20 -1.96 12.58 -17.14
C TYR A 20 -1.60 13.43 -18.36
N LYS A 21 -0.76 12.90 -19.25
CA LYS A 21 -0.37 13.58 -20.50
C LYS A 21 -1.57 13.90 -21.40
N ARG A 22 -2.53 12.99 -21.52
CA ARG A 22 -3.75 13.24 -22.31
C ARG A 22 -4.62 14.35 -21.72
N GLN A 23 -4.65 14.47 -20.38
CA GLN A 23 -5.47 15.46 -19.69
C GLN A 23 -4.82 16.85 -19.65
N THR A 24 -3.50 16.91 -19.51
CA THR A 24 -2.75 18.15 -19.29
C THR A 24 -1.91 18.61 -20.47
N GLY A 25 -1.60 17.72 -21.41
CA GLY A 25 -0.62 17.93 -22.48
C GLY A 25 0.83 17.79 -22.03
N ILE A 26 1.09 17.53 -20.75
CA ILE A 26 2.43 17.46 -20.13
C ILE A 26 2.79 16.01 -19.82
N SER A 27 4.01 15.61 -20.14
CA SER A 27 4.56 14.33 -19.69
C SER A 27 5.27 14.54 -18.34
N PRO A 28 4.83 13.89 -17.25
CA PRO A 28 5.46 14.06 -15.96
C PRO A 28 6.88 13.47 -15.99
N LYS A 29 7.83 14.16 -15.36
CA LYS A 29 9.19 13.66 -15.17
C LYS A 29 9.26 12.59 -14.10
N ARG A 30 8.41 12.72 -13.09
CA ARG A 30 8.34 11.77 -11.96
C ARG A 30 6.90 11.50 -11.56
N ILE A 31 6.61 10.26 -11.20
CA ILE A 31 5.33 9.82 -10.64
C ILE A 31 5.61 9.19 -9.28
N VAL A 32 4.89 9.64 -8.27
CA VAL A 32 4.95 9.08 -6.92
C VAL A 32 3.54 8.69 -6.47
N VAL A 33 3.40 7.53 -5.85
CA VAL A 33 2.14 7.11 -5.25
C VAL A 33 2.30 7.02 -3.74
N TYR A 34 1.42 7.71 -3.03
CA TYR A 34 1.31 7.66 -1.58
C TYR A 34 -0.01 7.02 -1.18
N ASN A 35 0.06 6.15 -0.19
CA ASN A 35 -1.11 5.69 0.53
C ASN A 35 -1.27 6.54 1.79
N LEU A 36 -2.53 6.93 2.05
CA LEU A 36 -2.92 7.64 3.26
C LEU A 36 -3.92 6.74 3.98
N TRP A 37 -3.50 6.20 5.10
CA TRP A 37 -4.31 5.28 5.89
C TRP A 37 -4.73 5.93 7.22
N ARG A 38 -5.99 5.70 7.62
CA ARG A 38 -6.57 6.27 8.84
C ARG A 38 -7.57 5.30 9.45
N ARG A 39 -7.59 5.22 10.78
CA ARG A 39 -8.63 4.50 11.52
C ARG A 39 -9.74 5.43 12.00
N PHE A 40 -10.94 4.88 12.23
CA PHE A 40 -12.12 5.59 12.72
C PHE A 40 -12.70 5.04 14.02
N ASP A 41 -12.41 3.78 14.32
CA ASP A 41 -12.83 3.10 15.53
C ASP A 41 -12.38 3.89 16.77
N LYS A 42 -13.19 3.81 17.83
CA LYS A 42 -12.95 4.56 19.06
C LYS A 42 -12.07 3.79 20.04
N ASP A 43 -12.22 2.47 20.06
CA ASP A 43 -11.64 1.62 21.10
C ASP A 43 -11.13 0.32 20.49
N GLY A 44 -10.00 -0.15 20.98
CA GLY A 44 -9.53 -1.48 20.72
C GLY A 44 -8.36 -1.62 19.74
N VAL A 45 -7.71 -2.75 19.86
CA VAL A 45 -6.52 -3.13 19.09
C VAL A 45 -6.87 -4.33 18.20
N ASP A 46 -8.08 -4.30 17.57
CA ASP A 46 -8.39 -5.34 16.61
C ASP A 46 -7.57 -5.14 15.34
N THR A 47 -6.85 -6.16 14.93
CA THR A 47 -6.09 -6.22 13.67
C THR A 47 -5.35 -4.91 13.34
N PRO A 48 -4.35 -4.48 14.16
CA PRO A 48 -3.60 -3.26 13.90
C PRO A 48 -2.97 -3.25 12.51
N PHE A 49 -2.81 -2.05 11.97
CA PHE A 49 -2.11 -1.85 10.71
C PHE A 49 -0.61 -1.64 10.95
N ALA A 50 0.21 -2.43 10.26
CA ALA A 50 1.67 -2.35 10.33
C ALA A 50 2.28 -1.99 8.99
N VAL A 51 3.41 -1.30 9.05
CA VAL A 51 4.26 -0.98 7.90
C VAL A 51 5.66 -1.57 8.11
N CYS A 52 6.27 -2.02 7.03
CA CYS A 52 7.63 -2.56 7.06
C CYS A 52 8.64 -1.48 6.69
N ASP A 53 9.75 -1.42 7.41
CA ASP A 53 10.90 -0.60 7.01
C ASP A 53 11.48 -1.13 5.69
N LYS A 54 11.30 -0.38 4.61
CA LYS A 54 11.75 -0.79 3.27
C LYS A 54 13.24 -1.10 3.19
N ARG A 55 14.06 -0.57 4.11
CA ARG A 55 15.51 -0.85 4.19
C ARG A 55 15.80 -2.27 4.66
N SER A 56 14.81 -2.92 5.25
CA SER A 56 14.89 -4.32 5.70
C SER A 56 14.34 -5.33 4.69
N VAL A 57 13.88 -4.85 3.54
CA VAL A 57 13.27 -5.68 2.48
C VAL A 57 14.24 -5.77 1.30
N SER A 58 14.49 -6.98 0.82
CA SER A 58 15.26 -7.22 -0.40
C SER A 58 14.32 -7.24 -1.62
N ASP A 59 14.79 -6.71 -2.76
CA ASP A 59 14.07 -6.79 -4.04
C ASP A 59 13.78 -8.23 -4.48
N LYS A 60 14.62 -9.18 -4.06
CA LYS A 60 14.46 -10.62 -4.34
C LYS A 60 13.29 -11.27 -3.58
N GLU A 61 12.84 -10.64 -2.52
CA GLU A 61 11.71 -11.09 -1.70
C GLU A 61 10.38 -10.63 -2.26
N LEU A 62 10.41 -9.68 -3.22
CA LEU A 62 9.21 -9.11 -3.82
C LEU A 62 8.63 -10.00 -4.91
N ILE A 63 7.34 -10.30 -4.81
CA ILE A 63 6.59 -11.19 -5.69
C ILE A 63 5.49 -10.40 -6.37
N PRO A 64 5.64 -10.05 -7.68
CA PRO A 64 4.56 -9.45 -8.44
C PRO A 64 3.38 -10.41 -8.50
N THR A 65 2.20 -9.90 -8.22
CA THR A 65 0.97 -10.71 -8.16
C THR A 65 -0.16 -9.96 -8.84
N ASP A 66 -0.89 -10.64 -9.71
CA ASP A 66 -2.08 -10.08 -10.35
C ASP A 66 -3.34 -10.47 -9.56
N LEU A 67 -4.12 -9.47 -9.16
CA LEU A 67 -5.44 -9.66 -8.60
C LEU A 67 -6.48 -9.56 -9.71
N PHE A 68 -7.19 -10.66 -9.93
CA PHE A 68 -8.31 -10.73 -10.87
C PHE A 68 -9.63 -10.47 -10.14
N ASN A 69 -10.59 -9.85 -10.84
CA ASN A 69 -11.93 -9.59 -10.30
C ASN A 69 -11.92 -8.75 -9.01
N TYR A 70 -10.99 -7.80 -8.91
CA TYR A 70 -10.85 -6.95 -7.74
C TYR A 70 -12.12 -6.14 -7.39
N LEU A 71 -12.92 -5.80 -8.41
CA LEU A 71 -14.22 -5.15 -8.22
C LEU A 71 -15.34 -6.20 -8.30
N PRO A 72 -16.07 -6.48 -7.20
CA PRO A 72 -17.10 -7.51 -7.17
C PRO A 72 -18.21 -7.33 -8.21
N ASP A 73 -18.56 -6.07 -8.50
CA ASP A 73 -19.65 -5.72 -9.43
C ASP A 73 -19.20 -5.64 -10.90
N GLN A 74 -17.92 -5.81 -11.18
CA GLN A 74 -17.33 -5.75 -12.51
C GLN A 74 -16.36 -6.91 -12.75
N PRO A 75 -16.87 -8.14 -12.79
CA PRO A 75 -16.02 -9.31 -13.04
C PRO A 75 -15.29 -9.18 -14.38
N ASN A 76 -14.01 -9.44 -14.39
CA ASN A 76 -13.09 -9.32 -15.52
C ASN A 76 -12.76 -7.87 -15.97
N ALA A 77 -13.22 -6.84 -15.28
CA ALA A 77 -13.02 -5.45 -15.69
C ALA A 77 -11.65 -4.89 -15.27
N LEU A 78 -11.06 -5.41 -14.22
CA LEU A 78 -9.81 -4.88 -13.69
C LEU A 78 -8.90 -5.99 -13.17
N THR A 79 -7.70 -6.06 -13.73
CA THR A 79 -6.55 -6.75 -13.12
C THR A 79 -5.71 -5.68 -12.43
N VAL A 80 -5.50 -5.85 -11.14
CA VAL A 80 -4.62 -4.97 -10.35
C VAL A 80 -3.35 -5.74 -10.05
N GLU A 81 -2.21 -5.21 -10.48
CA GLU A 81 -0.91 -5.73 -10.08
C GLU A 81 -0.58 -5.20 -8.68
N ILE A 82 -0.29 -6.10 -7.78
CA ILE A 82 0.20 -5.82 -6.42
C ILE A 82 1.58 -6.43 -6.24
N CYS A 83 2.26 -6.02 -5.17
CA CYS A 83 3.54 -6.61 -4.78
C CYS A 83 3.37 -7.29 -3.43
N GLN A 84 3.45 -8.60 -3.42
CA GLN A 84 3.58 -9.39 -2.20
C GLN A 84 5.05 -9.55 -1.82
N SER A 85 5.33 -10.01 -0.62
CA SER A 85 6.68 -10.36 -0.18
C SER A 85 6.71 -11.76 0.41
N SER A 86 7.76 -12.51 0.12
CA SER A 86 8.07 -13.69 0.90
C SER A 86 8.44 -13.29 2.33
N HIS A 87 8.22 -14.19 3.29
CA HIS A 87 8.67 -13.99 4.66
C HIS A 87 10.20 -13.89 4.75
N SER A 88 10.67 -12.98 5.59
CA SER A 88 12.10 -12.87 5.95
C SER A 88 12.25 -12.42 7.39
N ASP A 89 13.16 -13.05 8.14
CA ASP A 89 13.50 -12.65 9.52
C ASP A 89 14.21 -11.30 9.58
N SER A 90 14.66 -10.78 8.43
CA SER A 90 15.24 -9.43 8.33
C SER A 90 14.21 -8.32 8.36
N HIS A 91 12.94 -8.61 8.03
CA HIS A 91 11.89 -7.63 7.95
C HIS A 91 11.62 -6.98 9.30
N LYS A 92 11.59 -5.65 9.33
CA LYS A 92 11.30 -4.85 10.54
C LYS A 92 9.95 -4.19 10.38
N TRP A 93 8.97 -4.73 11.11
CA TRP A 93 7.60 -4.25 11.10
C TRP A 93 7.32 -3.31 12.27
N TYR A 94 6.56 -2.25 12.01
CA TYR A 94 6.19 -1.22 12.98
C TYR A 94 4.70 -0.93 12.88
N PHE A 95 4.07 -0.66 14.01
CA PHE A 95 2.69 -0.21 14.07
C PHE A 95 2.52 0.87 15.15
N TYR A 96 1.44 1.61 15.07
CA TYR A 96 1.08 2.62 16.07
C TYR A 96 0.02 2.05 16.99
N PRO A 97 0.35 1.66 18.24
CA PRO A 97 -0.61 1.02 19.16
C PRO A 97 -1.74 1.96 19.58
N GLU A 98 -1.47 3.26 19.71
CA GLU A 98 -2.40 4.28 20.19
C GLU A 98 -2.77 5.32 19.11
N MET A 99 -2.71 4.95 17.86
CA MET A 99 -3.11 5.84 16.78
C MET A 99 -4.56 6.27 16.95
N ASN A 100 -4.79 7.57 17.01
CA ASN A 100 -6.13 8.14 17.15
C ASN A 100 -6.74 8.52 15.80
N ARG A 101 -8.05 8.84 15.81
CA ARG A 101 -8.81 9.14 14.60
C ARG A 101 -8.41 10.44 13.90
N ASP A 102 -7.62 11.30 14.52
CA ASP A 102 -7.18 12.58 13.94
C ASP A 102 -5.77 12.46 13.31
N GLU A 103 -5.18 11.28 13.39
CA GLU A 103 -3.89 10.97 12.79
C GLU A 103 -4.06 10.23 11.47
N VAL A 104 -3.10 10.44 10.57
CA VAL A 104 -3.02 9.78 9.25
C VAL A 104 -1.62 9.23 9.08
N LEU A 105 -1.53 7.95 8.77
CA LEU A 105 -0.28 7.33 8.34
C LEU A 105 -0.14 7.51 6.83
N MET A 106 0.91 8.21 6.40
CA MET A 106 1.23 8.38 4.99
C MET A 106 2.52 7.64 4.66
N PHE A 107 2.48 6.81 3.63
CA PHE A 107 3.64 6.04 3.18
C PHE A 107 3.67 5.91 1.66
N LYS A 108 4.88 5.73 1.12
CA LYS A 108 5.12 5.67 -0.32
C LYS A 108 5.04 4.24 -0.83
N THR A 109 4.20 4.01 -1.83
CA THR A 109 4.02 2.69 -2.48
C THR A 109 4.59 2.62 -3.89
N TYR A 110 4.92 3.77 -4.52
CA TYR A 110 5.61 3.83 -5.80
C TYR A 110 6.40 5.12 -5.97
N ASP A 111 7.53 5.04 -6.69
CA ASP A 111 8.33 6.19 -7.13
C ASP A 111 9.07 5.83 -8.41
N SER A 112 8.80 6.54 -9.49
CA SER A 112 9.39 6.25 -10.81
C SER A 112 10.89 6.55 -10.90
N GLU A 113 11.46 7.33 -9.97
CA GLU A 113 12.89 7.64 -9.93
C GLU A 113 13.70 6.62 -9.11
N GLU A 114 13.08 5.89 -8.19
CA GLU A 114 13.77 4.84 -7.41
C GLU A 114 13.89 3.56 -8.24
N LYS A 115 15.12 3.07 -8.45
CA LYS A 115 15.39 1.83 -9.23
C LYS A 115 16.49 0.99 -8.56
N PRO A 116 16.22 -0.23 -8.08
CA PRO A 116 14.89 -0.83 -7.98
C PRO A 116 14.03 -0.08 -6.95
N PHE A 117 12.74 0.00 -7.20
CA PHE A 117 11.81 0.52 -6.22
C PHE A 117 11.43 -0.58 -5.23
N ILE A 118 11.57 -0.29 -3.93
CA ILE A 118 11.07 -1.14 -2.84
C ILE A 118 9.85 -0.44 -2.24
N PRO A 119 8.64 -1.02 -2.40
CA PRO A 119 7.44 -0.44 -1.82
C PRO A 119 7.48 -0.52 -0.29
N THR A 120 6.78 0.38 0.39
CA THR A 120 6.50 0.21 1.81
C THR A 120 5.48 -0.92 1.97
N LEU A 121 5.94 -2.11 2.32
CA LEU A 121 5.07 -3.24 2.62
C LEU A 121 4.21 -2.91 3.83
N HIS A 122 2.95 -3.28 3.79
CA HIS A 122 1.99 -3.01 4.85
C HIS A 122 0.95 -4.11 4.95
N SER A 123 0.45 -4.35 6.13
CA SER A 123 -0.57 -5.37 6.38
C SER A 123 -1.26 -5.15 7.73
N ALA A 124 -2.43 -5.73 7.89
CA ALA A 124 -3.01 -5.95 9.20
C ALA A 124 -2.43 -7.24 9.80
N PHE A 125 -2.45 -7.36 11.13
CA PHE A 125 -2.02 -8.56 11.84
C PHE A 125 -2.87 -8.79 13.08
N ASP A 126 -2.93 -10.04 13.55
CA ASP A 126 -3.61 -10.38 14.78
C ASP A 126 -2.70 -10.01 15.98
N HIS A 127 -3.15 -9.06 16.79
CA HIS A 127 -2.39 -8.64 17.95
C HIS A 127 -2.66 -9.59 19.13
N PRO A 128 -1.63 -10.13 19.81
CA PRO A 128 -1.81 -11.12 20.86
C PRO A 128 -2.62 -10.62 22.05
N ASP A 129 -2.59 -9.31 22.32
CA ASP A 129 -3.32 -8.69 23.43
C ASP A 129 -4.70 -8.15 23.01
N THR A 130 -5.21 -8.51 21.84
CA THR A 130 -6.56 -8.11 21.42
C THR A 130 -7.60 -8.70 22.39
N PRO A 131 -8.41 -7.87 23.06
CA PRO A 131 -9.43 -8.37 23.98
C PRO A 131 -10.51 -9.18 23.25
N GLU A 132 -11.08 -10.18 23.92
CA GLU A 132 -12.23 -10.90 23.40
C GLU A 132 -13.43 -9.95 23.24
N GLY A 133 -14.11 -10.04 22.07
CA GLY A 133 -15.31 -9.26 21.81
C GLY A 133 -15.05 -7.80 21.45
N VAL A 134 -13.79 -7.41 21.17
CA VAL A 134 -13.49 -6.10 20.61
C VAL A 134 -14.17 -5.92 19.27
N SER A 135 -14.66 -4.72 19.00
CA SER A 135 -15.26 -4.39 17.70
C SER A 135 -14.23 -4.47 16.58
N PRO A 136 -14.63 -4.96 15.38
CA PRO A 136 -13.74 -4.94 14.21
C PRO A 136 -13.22 -3.54 13.93
N ARG A 137 -11.98 -3.46 13.48
CA ARG A 137 -11.34 -2.19 13.08
C ARG A 137 -12.12 -1.54 11.93
N GLU A 138 -12.39 -0.26 12.09
CA GLU A 138 -12.90 0.60 11.02
C GLU A 138 -11.77 1.50 10.50
N SER A 139 -11.46 1.40 9.22
CA SER A 139 -10.38 2.18 8.62
C SER A 139 -10.68 2.52 7.16
N ILE A 140 -9.99 3.53 6.65
CA ILE A 140 -10.00 3.91 5.25
C ILE A 140 -8.58 4.09 4.75
N GLU A 141 -8.35 3.69 3.51
CA GLU A 141 -7.14 3.99 2.77
C GLU A 141 -7.48 4.75 1.49
N VAL A 142 -6.71 5.78 1.22
CA VAL A 142 -6.78 6.57 -0.02
C VAL A 142 -5.41 6.53 -0.68
N ARG A 143 -5.41 6.31 -1.99
CA ARG A 143 -4.21 6.31 -2.80
C ARG A 143 -4.12 7.61 -3.60
N ALA A 144 -3.08 8.41 -3.34
CA ALA A 144 -2.82 9.66 -4.03
C ALA A 144 -1.70 9.47 -5.05
N VAL A 145 -1.99 9.78 -6.32
CA VAL A 145 -0.99 9.77 -7.40
C VAL A 145 -0.51 11.20 -7.61
N CYS A 146 0.78 11.43 -7.40
CA CYS A 146 1.44 12.73 -7.54
C CYS A 146 2.29 12.74 -8.81
N PHE A 147 2.10 13.76 -9.63
CA PHE A 147 2.87 14.00 -10.86
C PHE A 147 3.76 15.22 -10.67
N PHE A 148 5.01 15.11 -11.09
CA PHE A 148 6.00 16.18 -11.02
C PHE A 148 6.52 16.49 -12.42
N ASP A 149 6.62 17.77 -12.75
CA ASP A 149 7.11 18.30 -14.02
C ASP A 149 8.60 18.63 -13.97
#